data_f400345712a03c1953cff8170f31f018
#
_entry.id   f400345712a03c1953cff8170f31f018
#
_cell.length_a   1.000
_cell.length_b   1.000
_cell.length_c   1.000
_cell.angle_alpha   90.00
_cell.angle_beta   90.00
_cell.angle_gamma   90.00
#
_symmetry.space_group_name_H-M   'P 1'
#
loop_
_entity.id
_entity.type
_entity.pdbx_description
1 polymer ?
#
loop_
_entity_poly.entity_id
_entity_poly.type
_entity_poly.pdbx_seq_one_letter_code
_entity_poly.pdbx_strand_id
1 'polypeptide(L)'
;MKSGKVWGETELVLQTPFIEFHRIWVHQGGFCSLHKHEFKWNMFYVTSGELAVHTHKNDYDLIDTTVLGPRQWTTVKPGEYHSFEAVHDTMAFELYYPEPLSKISLERQWEDIFLNECNTSR
;
A
#
# COMPACT_ATOMS: atom_id res chain seq x y z
N MET A 1 14.25 3.58 -10.20
CA MET A 1 15.03 4.75 -9.73
C MET A 1 14.86 4.91 -8.24
N LYS A 2 15.96 4.99 -7.51
CA LYS A 2 15.94 5.25 -6.07
C LYS A 2 15.89 6.74 -5.78
N SER A 3 15.15 7.11 -4.76
CA SER A 3 15.04 8.48 -4.29
C SER A 3 15.19 8.52 -2.78
N GLY A 4 16.06 9.39 -2.27
CA GLY A 4 16.25 9.57 -0.83
C GLY A 4 15.09 10.33 -0.21
N LYS A 5 14.74 9.94 1.00
CA LYS A 5 13.72 10.57 1.82
C LYS A 5 14.29 10.82 3.21
N VAL A 6 13.70 11.72 3.97
CA VAL A 6 14.10 11.95 5.35
C VAL A 6 13.99 10.66 6.17
N TRP A 7 12.97 9.84 5.91
CA TRP A 7 12.74 8.59 6.63
C TRP A 7 13.49 7.38 6.07
N GLY A 8 14.13 7.48 4.90
CA GLY A 8 14.84 6.37 4.29
C GLY A 8 14.98 6.52 2.78
N GLU A 9 14.60 5.50 2.04
CA GLU A 9 14.66 5.51 0.57
C GLU A 9 13.40 4.92 -0.03
N THR A 10 13.09 5.34 -1.24
CA THR A 10 12.05 4.71 -2.08
C THR A 10 12.64 4.42 -3.45
N GLU A 11 12.20 3.32 -4.04
CA GLU A 11 12.60 2.91 -5.39
C GLU A 11 11.37 2.51 -6.17
N LEU A 12 11.16 3.15 -7.33
CA LEU A 12 10.13 2.70 -8.26
C LEU A 12 10.63 1.42 -8.93
N VAL A 13 9.98 0.29 -8.62
CA VAL A 13 10.35 -1.02 -9.15
C VAL A 13 9.75 -1.23 -10.53
N LEU A 14 8.47 -0.92 -10.69
CA LEU A 14 7.80 -0.98 -11.99
C LEU A 14 6.57 -0.07 -11.99
N GLN A 15 6.16 0.29 -13.18
CA GLN A 15 4.97 1.08 -13.40
C GLN A 15 4.27 0.61 -14.67
N THR A 16 2.96 0.43 -14.59
CA THR A 16 2.08 0.11 -15.72
C THR A 16 0.95 1.12 -15.73
N PRO A 17 0.06 1.14 -16.74
CA PRO A 17 -1.13 1.99 -16.68
C PRO A 17 -2.06 1.71 -15.49
N PHE A 18 -1.90 0.56 -14.83
CA PHE A 18 -2.82 0.12 -13.77
C PHE A 18 -2.20 0.09 -12.39
N ILE A 19 -0.87 0.08 -12.29
CA ILE A 19 -0.20 -0.09 -11.01
C ILE A 19 1.14 0.65 -11.00
N GLU A 20 1.47 1.16 -9.83
CA GLU A 20 2.78 1.72 -9.52
C GLU A 20 3.31 0.94 -8.32
N PHE A 21 4.49 0.36 -8.46
CA PHE A 21 5.06 -0.56 -7.47
C PHE A 21 6.39 0.00 -6.98
N HIS A 22 6.46 0.28 -5.68
CA HIS A 22 7.64 0.85 -5.03
C HIS A 22 8.16 -0.09 -3.97
N ARG A 23 9.47 -0.05 -3.76
CA ARG A 23 10.14 -0.64 -2.60
C ARG A 23 10.58 0.50 -1.70
N ILE A 24 10.28 0.39 -0.42
CA ILE A 24 10.69 1.40 0.56
C ILE A 24 11.56 0.77 1.65
N TRP A 25 12.57 1.54 2.08
CA TRP A 25 13.40 1.23 3.24
C TRP A 25 13.19 2.36 4.22
N VAL A 26 12.71 2.03 5.41
CA VAL A 26 12.37 3.02 6.43
C VAL A 26 13.23 2.75 7.66
N HIS A 27 13.98 3.75 8.09
CA HIS A 27 14.80 3.65 9.30
C HIS A 27 13.92 3.61 10.53
N GLN A 28 14.35 2.90 11.56
CA GLN A 28 13.66 2.89 12.85
C GLN A 28 13.36 4.32 13.31
N GLY A 29 12.10 4.56 13.65
CA GLY A 29 11.63 5.90 14.03
C GLY A 29 11.34 6.83 12.84
N GLY A 30 11.65 6.39 11.62
CA GLY A 30 11.32 7.16 10.42
C GLY A 30 9.82 7.18 10.17
N PHE A 31 9.30 8.33 9.75
CA PHE A 31 7.89 8.49 9.47
C PHE A 31 7.70 9.42 8.28
N CYS A 32 6.63 9.21 7.54
CA CYS A 32 6.25 10.14 6.48
C CYS A 32 5.20 11.13 7.00
N SER A 33 5.11 12.27 6.31
CA SER A 33 4.10 13.28 6.61
C SER A 33 2.70 12.75 6.33
N LEU A 34 1.73 13.28 7.06
CA LEU A 34 0.32 13.01 6.82
C LEU A 34 -0.06 13.49 5.41
N HIS A 35 -0.63 12.61 4.61
CA HIS A 35 -1.05 12.90 3.24
C HIS A 35 -2.21 12.01 2.82
N LYS A 36 -2.82 12.35 1.69
CA LYS A 36 -3.86 11.51 1.09
C LYS A 36 -3.72 11.47 -0.42
N HIS A 37 -4.27 10.43 -1.02
CA HIS A 37 -4.39 10.28 -2.46
C HIS A 37 -5.88 10.28 -2.83
N GLU A 38 -6.27 11.15 -3.75
CA GLU A 38 -7.70 11.34 -4.07
C GLU A 38 -8.26 10.19 -4.93
N PHE A 39 -7.44 9.62 -5.80
CA PHE A 39 -7.94 8.76 -6.88
C PHE A 39 -7.32 7.37 -6.91
N LYS A 40 -6.50 7.03 -5.93
CA LYS A 40 -5.82 5.74 -5.93
C LYS A 40 -5.77 5.10 -4.56
N TRP A 41 -5.79 3.79 -4.55
CA TRP A 41 -5.53 2.97 -3.38
C TRP A 41 -4.04 2.90 -3.13
N ASN A 42 -3.66 2.71 -1.89
CA ASN A 42 -2.28 2.51 -1.48
C ASN A 42 -2.21 1.26 -0.61
N MET A 43 -1.42 0.29 -1.04
CA MET A 43 -1.20 -0.94 -0.28
C MET A 43 0.22 -0.95 0.27
N PHE A 44 0.37 -1.41 1.51
CA PHE A 44 1.66 -1.66 2.14
C PHE A 44 1.81 -3.14 2.43
N TYR A 45 2.93 -3.71 2.04
CA TYR A 45 3.29 -5.10 2.32
C TYR A 45 4.69 -5.13 2.92
N VAL A 46 4.81 -5.61 4.16
CA VAL A 46 6.10 -5.63 4.86
C VAL A 46 6.85 -6.92 4.57
N THR A 47 8.11 -6.81 4.17
CA THR A 47 8.99 -7.96 3.96
C THR A 47 9.87 -8.21 5.17
N SER A 48 10.34 -7.16 5.84
CA SER A 48 11.12 -7.26 7.07
C SER A 48 10.90 -6.04 7.94
N GLY A 49 11.01 -6.20 9.23
CA GLY A 49 10.81 -5.13 10.19
C GLY A 49 9.38 -5.02 10.69
N GLU A 50 8.98 -3.81 11.06
CA GLU A 50 7.65 -3.54 11.60
C GLU A 50 7.24 -2.12 11.27
N LEU A 51 6.11 -1.99 10.58
CA LEU A 51 5.60 -0.72 10.08
C LEU A 51 4.22 -0.45 10.67
N ALA A 52 4.06 0.70 11.31
CA ALA A 52 2.75 1.18 11.75
C ALA A 52 2.16 2.08 10.68
N VAL A 53 0.96 1.74 10.20
CA VAL A 53 0.22 2.55 9.23
C VAL A 53 -0.95 3.21 9.96
N HIS A 54 -0.96 4.54 9.96
CA HIS A 54 -1.98 5.33 10.63
C HIS A 54 -2.95 5.88 9.59
N THR A 55 -4.24 5.62 9.76
CA THR A 55 -5.29 6.20 8.92
C THR A 55 -6.21 7.07 9.76
N HIS A 56 -6.45 8.28 9.28
CA HIS A 56 -7.32 9.24 9.94
C HIS A 56 -8.75 9.07 9.43
N LYS A 57 -9.65 8.76 10.35
CA LYS A 57 -11.05 8.49 10.03
C LYS A 57 -11.89 9.75 10.17
N ASN A 58 -12.04 10.46 9.07
CA ASN A 58 -13.03 11.56 8.91
C ASN A 58 -13.00 12.66 9.98
N ASP A 59 -14.22 13.10 10.34
CA ASP A 59 -14.50 14.28 11.17
C ASP A 59 -14.27 14.08 12.66
N TYR A 60 -13.94 12.87 13.04
CA TYR A 60 -13.64 12.55 14.44
C TYR A 60 -12.15 12.32 14.52
N ASP A 61 -11.45 12.97 15.38
CA ASP A 61 -10.00 12.81 15.56
C ASP A 61 -9.59 11.35 15.84
N LEU A 62 -10.24 10.41 15.15
CA LEU A 62 -9.98 8.98 15.28
C LEU A 62 -8.87 8.56 14.33
N ILE A 63 -7.90 7.89 14.88
CA ILE A 63 -6.78 7.33 14.13
C ILE A 63 -6.79 5.82 14.31
N ASP A 64 -6.92 5.10 13.20
CA ASP A 64 -6.72 3.66 13.20
C ASP A 64 -5.24 3.40 12.93
N THR A 65 -4.64 2.60 13.76
CA THR A 65 -3.25 2.17 13.58
C THR A 65 -3.21 0.69 13.32
N THR A 66 -2.62 0.33 12.19
CA THR A 66 -2.38 -1.07 11.83
C THR A 66 -0.88 -1.30 11.88
N VAL A 67 -0.43 -2.24 12.69
CA VAL A 67 0.98 -2.58 12.81
C VAL A 67 1.24 -3.84 11.98
N LEU A 68 2.14 -3.72 11.02
CA LEU A 68 2.47 -4.79 10.09
C LEU A 68 3.84 -5.36 10.39
N GLY A 69 3.91 -6.66 10.60
CA GLY A 69 5.16 -7.42 10.61
C GLY A 69 5.39 -8.11 9.27
N PRO A 70 6.45 -8.95 9.16
CA PRO A 70 6.77 -9.62 7.90
C PRO A 70 5.61 -10.41 7.31
N ARG A 71 5.38 -10.26 6.01
CA ARG A 71 4.32 -10.91 5.23
C ARG A 71 2.91 -10.45 5.60
N GLN A 72 2.79 -9.32 6.27
CA GLN A 72 1.50 -8.69 6.55
C GLN A 72 1.32 -7.47 5.66
N TRP A 73 0.08 -7.16 5.36
CA TRP A 73 -0.26 -6.06 4.47
C TRP A 73 -1.55 -5.38 4.90
N THR A 74 -1.70 -4.14 4.47
CA THR A 74 -2.94 -3.37 4.65
C THR A 74 -3.12 -2.44 3.47
N THR A 75 -4.33 -1.93 3.31
CA THR A 75 -4.65 -0.96 2.26
C THR A 75 -5.22 0.31 2.85
N VAL A 76 -4.91 1.42 2.17
CA VAL A 76 -5.52 2.71 2.46
C VAL A 76 -6.34 3.10 1.24
N LYS A 77 -7.61 3.38 1.44
CA LYS A 77 -8.51 3.74 0.35
C LYS A 77 -8.32 5.20 -0.09
N PRO A 78 -8.75 5.54 -1.33
CA PRO A 78 -8.71 6.93 -1.79
C PRO A 78 -9.41 7.87 -0.82
N GLY A 79 -8.87 9.07 -0.66
CA GLY A 79 -9.45 10.10 0.19
C GLY A 79 -9.14 10.01 1.68
N GLU A 80 -8.50 8.95 2.12
CA GLU A 80 -8.09 8.84 3.54
C GLU A 80 -6.73 9.47 3.78
N TYR A 81 -6.66 10.35 4.77
CA TYR A 81 -5.37 10.83 5.26
C TYR A 81 -4.65 9.71 5.98
N HIS A 82 -3.38 9.54 5.68
CA HIS A 82 -2.59 8.48 6.27
C HIS A 82 -1.11 8.88 6.40
N SER A 83 -0.42 8.15 7.24
CA SER A 83 1.03 8.23 7.41
C SER A 83 1.55 6.86 7.85
N PHE A 84 2.85 6.67 7.77
CA PHE A 84 3.47 5.47 8.33
C PHE A 84 4.65 5.84 9.22
N GLU A 85 4.99 4.90 10.09
CA GLU A 85 6.13 5.02 10.99
C GLU A 85 6.78 3.65 11.16
N ALA A 86 8.09 3.58 11.06
CA ALA A 86 8.81 2.33 11.29
C ALA A 86 9.11 2.14 12.78
N VAL A 87 8.60 1.06 13.34
CA VAL A 87 8.90 0.65 14.72
C VAL A 87 10.32 0.10 14.80
N HIS A 88 10.73 -0.60 13.76
CA HIS A 88 12.09 -1.09 13.54
C HIS A 88 12.49 -0.76 12.11
N ASP A 89 13.77 -0.91 11.76
CA ASP A 89 14.19 -0.79 10.36
C ASP A 89 13.34 -1.71 9.52
N THR A 90 12.71 -1.15 8.50
CA THR A 90 11.69 -1.85 7.71
C THR A 90 12.02 -1.81 6.24
N MET A 91 11.83 -2.95 5.58
CA MET A 91 11.70 -3.01 4.14
C MET A 91 10.28 -3.44 3.80
N ALA A 92 9.64 -2.68 2.92
CA ALA A 92 8.25 -2.92 2.53
C ALA A 92 8.05 -2.61 1.06
N PHE A 93 6.95 -3.12 0.51
CA PHE A 93 6.47 -2.73 -0.79
C PHE A 93 5.28 -1.81 -0.62
N GLU A 94 5.23 -0.81 -1.47
CA GLU A 94 4.15 0.15 -1.53
C GLU A 94 3.58 0.12 -2.94
N LEU A 95 2.28 -0.21 -3.05
CA LEU A 95 1.60 -0.31 -4.34
C LEU A 95 0.53 0.76 -4.41
N TYR A 96 0.44 1.39 -5.59
CA TYR A 96 -0.65 2.31 -5.91
C TYR A 96 -1.42 1.76 -7.10
N TYR A 97 -2.74 1.79 -7.02
CA TYR A 97 -3.61 1.39 -8.13
C TYR A 97 -4.90 2.23 -8.12
N PRO A 98 -5.47 2.50 -9.31
CA PRO A 98 -6.63 3.39 -9.38
C PRO A 98 -7.88 2.75 -8.79
N GLU A 99 -8.81 3.60 -8.35
CA GLU A 99 -10.13 3.16 -7.93
C GLU A 99 -10.88 2.64 -9.16
N PRO A 100 -11.39 1.40 -9.12
CA PRO A 100 -12.17 0.89 -10.26
C PRO A 100 -13.51 1.61 -10.37
N LEU A 101 -14.01 1.75 -11.60
CA LEU A 101 -15.32 2.35 -11.85
C LEU A 101 -16.44 1.54 -11.21
N SER A 102 -16.28 0.21 -11.16
CA SER A 102 -17.21 -0.67 -10.50
C SER A 102 -16.44 -1.77 -9.78
N LYS A 103 -16.46 -1.71 -8.45
CA LYS A 103 -15.77 -2.71 -7.63
C LYS A 103 -16.38 -4.10 -7.80
N ILE A 104 -17.71 -4.19 -7.86
CA ILE A 104 -18.39 -5.47 -8.01
C ILE A 104 -18.06 -6.11 -9.35
N SER A 105 -18.04 -5.33 -10.41
CA SER A 105 -17.67 -5.82 -11.75
C SER A 105 -16.21 -6.28 -11.79
N LEU A 106 -15.33 -5.58 -11.11
CA LEU A 106 -13.92 -5.97 -11.05
C LEU A 106 -13.74 -7.29 -10.30
N GLU A 107 -14.41 -7.44 -9.16
CA GLU A 107 -14.35 -8.67 -8.38
C GLU A 107 -14.85 -9.88 -9.19
N ARG A 108 -15.95 -9.72 -9.90
CA ARG A 108 -16.47 -10.76 -10.79
C ARG A 108 -15.50 -11.09 -11.91
N GLN A 109 -14.88 -10.09 -12.49
CA GLN A 109 -13.91 -10.27 -13.55
C GLN A 109 -12.72 -11.10 -13.07
N TRP A 110 -12.21 -10.84 -11.86
CA TRP A 110 -11.14 -11.64 -11.27
C TRP A 110 -11.57 -13.09 -11.03
N GLU A 111 -12.78 -13.31 -10.53
CA GLU A 111 -13.33 -14.66 -10.36
C GLU A 111 -13.41 -15.41 -11.70
N ASP A 112 -13.93 -14.76 -12.73
CA ASP A 112 -14.06 -15.37 -14.05
C ASP A 112 -12.70 -15.71 -14.64
N ILE A 113 -11.73 -14.83 -14.54
CA ILE A 113 -10.37 -15.08 -15.01
C ILE A 113 -9.78 -16.28 -14.26
N PHE A 114 -9.89 -16.28 -12.94
CA PHE A 114 -9.35 -17.36 -12.13
C PHE A 114 -9.97 -18.71 -12.49
N LEU A 115 -11.30 -18.78 -12.56
CA LEU A 115 -12.01 -20.02 -12.87
C LEU A 115 -11.71 -20.54 -14.28
N ASN A 116 -11.71 -19.64 -15.25
CA ASN A 116 -11.53 -20.03 -16.66
C ASN A 116 -10.08 -20.34 -17.01
N GLU A 117 -9.14 -19.50 -16.56
CA GLU A 117 -7.73 -19.67 -16.93
C GLU A 117 -7.04 -20.72 -16.08
N CYS A 118 -7.30 -20.75 -14.79
CA CYS A 118 -6.68 -21.75 -13.92
C CYS A 118 -7.21 -23.16 -14.17
N ASN A 119 -8.49 -23.30 -14.56
CA ASN A 119 -9.10 -24.59 -14.84
C ASN A 119 -8.74 -25.14 -16.22
N THR A 120 -8.41 -24.29 -17.18
CA THR A 120 -8.05 -24.71 -18.54
C THR A 120 -6.56 -24.85 -18.74
N SER A 121 -5.76 -24.28 -17.85
CA SER A 121 -4.30 -24.37 -17.90
C SER A 121 -3.85 -25.77 -17.52
N ARG A 122 -2.99 -26.36 -18.32
CA ARG A 122 -2.47 -27.71 -18.09
C ARG A 122 -0.98 -27.69 -18.19
#